data_4033be67176485278a018388d55bc5b2
#
_entry.id   4033be67176485278a018388d55bc5b2
#
_cell.length_a   1.000
_cell.length_b   1.000
_cell.length_c   1.000
_cell.angle_alpha   90.00
_cell.angle_beta   90.00
_cell.angle_gamma   90.00
#
_symmetry.space_group_name_H-M   'P 1'
#
loop_
_entity.id
_entity.type
_entity.pdbx_description
1 polymer ?
#
loop_
_entity_poly.entity_id
_entity_poly.type
_entity_poly.pdbx_seq_one_letter_code
_entity_poly.pdbx_strand_id
1 'polypeptide(L)'
;MSRSRLRRYALATVALVALATAAGASGRGALVEVDNLILRADGAFEPRKLPRGRFVPLEFEGHASITSKDGSRPVPLRQLIVDFDRDGRISVKGLPTCPPARIANATVAEARQLCRGAIVGEGEVRAQIALTTGLFEASSPLTVFNGPPLEGRPSAVLHAHFTEPGTQTFAIPAPIERRRGEYRYRVTLDLPPIAAGLGSLSAIEVEIGRRYRFEGKRRSYVSARCSDNLLRTHGRFSFEDGTVIDGAVTKFCYALPPG
;
A
#
# COMPACT_ATOMS: atom_id res chain seq x y z
N MET A 1 37.92 -63.43 9.85
CA MET A 1 38.05 -62.36 10.83
C MET A 1 38.49 -61.08 10.10
N SER A 2 37.62 -60.14 9.84
CA SER A 2 37.95 -58.71 9.72
C SER A 2 36.67 -57.94 9.57
N ARG A 3 36.38 -57.03 10.53
CA ARG A 3 35.20 -56.20 10.59
C ARG A 3 35.46 -54.88 9.83
N SER A 4 34.82 -54.67 8.68
CA SER A 4 34.80 -53.37 8.01
C SER A 4 33.68 -52.51 8.57
N ARG A 5 34.06 -51.42 9.20
CA ARG A 5 33.14 -50.38 9.73
C ARG A 5 32.69 -49.47 8.58
N LEU A 6 31.44 -49.54 8.22
CA LEU A 6 30.80 -48.53 7.37
C LEU A 6 30.65 -47.22 8.17
N ARG A 7 31.38 -46.18 7.78
CA ARG A 7 31.15 -44.79 8.24
C ARG A 7 29.99 -44.23 7.44
N ARG A 8 28.87 -43.99 8.12
CA ARG A 8 27.74 -43.20 7.60
C ARG A 8 28.14 -41.74 7.69
N TYR A 9 28.31 -41.04 6.55
CA TYR A 9 28.42 -39.60 6.49
C TYR A 9 26.98 -39.03 6.50
N ALA A 10 26.59 -38.40 7.60
CA ALA A 10 25.40 -37.58 7.68
C ALA A 10 25.73 -36.26 7.02
N LEU A 11 25.12 -35.99 5.86
CA LEU A 11 25.11 -34.68 5.23
C LEU A 11 24.14 -33.77 6.03
N ALA A 12 24.70 -32.91 6.84
CA ALA A 12 23.95 -31.83 7.48
C ALA A 12 23.81 -30.71 6.47
N THR A 13 22.62 -30.57 5.89
CA THR A 13 22.20 -29.39 5.13
C THR A 13 22.02 -28.25 6.11
N VAL A 14 22.97 -27.33 6.15
CA VAL A 14 22.85 -26.06 6.86
C VAL A 14 21.98 -25.15 6.00
N ALA A 15 20.72 -24.99 6.37
CA ALA A 15 19.87 -23.96 5.83
C ALA A 15 20.35 -22.61 6.38
N LEU A 16 21.00 -21.80 5.56
CA LEU A 16 21.33 -20.42 5.86
C LEU A 16 20.02 -19.61 5.85
N VAL A 17 19.45 -19.42 7.03
CA VAL A 17 18.43 -18.41 7.23
C VAL A 17 19.16 -17.07 7.29
N ALA A 18 19.09 -16.29 6.22
CA ALA A 18 19.54 -14.90 6.21
C ALA A 18 18.61 -14.10 7.11
N LEU A 19 18.99 -13.88 8.37
CA LEU A 19 18.37 -12.87 9.22
C LEU A 19 18.77 -11.50 8.65
N ALA A 20 17.84 -10.89 7.90
CA ALA A 20 17.89 -9.47 7.61
C ALA A 20 17.69 -8.72 8.94
N THR A 21 18.77 -8.23 9.51
CA THR A 21 18.73 -7.32 10.67
C THR A 21 18.05 -6.02 10.22
N ALA A 22 16.77 -5.87 10.55
CA ALA A 22 16.08 -4.61 10.44
C ALA A 22 16.76 -3.61 11.39
N ALA A 23 17.70 -2.84 10.87
CA ALA A 23 18.27 -1.69 11.56
C ALA A 23 17.12 -0.68 11.74
N GLY A 24 16.63 -0.55 12.95
CA GLY A 24 15.63 0.42 13.36
C GLY A 24 16.12 1.84 13.10
N ALA A 25 15.84 2.39 11.94
CA ALA A 25 16.12 3.76 11.60
C ALA A 25 14.89 4.60 11.90
N SER A 26 14.93 5.30 13.01
CA SER A 26 13.95 6.29 13.43
C SER A 26 13.65 7.28 12.30
N GLY A 27 12.43 7.29 11.78
CA GLY A 27 11.94 8.31 10.85
C GLY A 27 12.42 8.20 9.40
N ARG A 28 13.04 7.10 8.99
CA ARG A 28 13.43 6.83 7.59
C ARG A 28 12.46 5.88 6.94
N GLY A 29 12.26 6.04 5.62
CA GLY A 29 11.53 5.09 4.80
C GLY A 29 12.19 3.71 4.77
N ALA A 30 11.45 2.69 4.39
CA ALA A 30 11.98 1.35 4.16
C ALA A 30 12.72 1.31 2.81
N LEU A 31 13.91 0.73 2.82
CA LEU A 31 14.66 0.34 1.63
C LEU A 31 14.95 -1.15 1.77
N VAL A 32 14.43 -1.94 0.84
CA VAL A 32 14.59 -3.38 0.83
C VAL A 32 15.07 -3.82 -0.55
N GLU A 33 16.11 -4.61 -0.58
CA GLU A 33 16.67 -5.19 -1.80
C GLU A 33 16.57 -6.71 -1.73
N VAL A 34 15.95 -7.31 -2.73
CA VAL A 34 15.84 -8.77 -2.87
C VAL A 34 16.13 -9.11 -4.32
N ASP A 35 17.13 -9.96 -4.55
CA ASP A 35 17.61 -10.33 -5.89
C ASP A 35 17.89 -9.11 -6.77
N ASN A 36 17.16 -8.95 -7.86
CA ASN A 36 17.28 -7.81 -8.76
C ASN A 36 16.33 -6.64 -8.40
N LEU A 37 15.43 -6.79 -7.42
CA LEU A 37 14.45 -5.78 -7.05
C LEU A 37 14.97 -4.85 -5.95
N ILE A 38 14.65 -3.56 -6.09
CA ILE A 38 14.81 -2.54 -5.07
C ILE A 38 13.44 -1.93 -4.78
N LEU A 39 12.96 -2.11 -3.55
CA LEU A 39 11.75 -1.49 -3.04
C LEU A 39 12.12 -0.34 -2.10
N ARG A 40 11.61 0.85 -2.36
CA ARG A 40 11.63 1.99 -1.44
C ARG A 40 10.21 2.31 -1.05
N ALA A 41 9.93 2.46 0.23
CA ALA A 41 8.63 2.90 0.73
C ALA A 41 8.82 3.89 1.87
N ASP A 42 8.01 4.93 1.88
CA ASP A 42 7.96 5.90 2.97
C ASP A 42 6.54 6.44 3.13
N GLY A 43 6.30 7.24 4.15
CA GLY A 43 5.03 7.89 4.39
C GLY A 43 5.19 9.05 5.37
N ALA A 44 4.17 9.88 5.42
CA ALA A 44 4.05 10.99 6.36
C ALA A 44 2.62 11.09 6.87
N PHE A 45 2.41 11.90 7.87
CA PHE A 45 1.06 12.24 8.34
C PHE A 45 1.05 13.61 9.02
N GLU A 46 -0.08 14.29 8.91
CA GLU A 46 -0.33 15.57 9.58
C GLU A 46 -1.72 15.55 10.25
N PRO A 47 -1.84 16.10 11.50
CA PRO A 47 -0.78 16.70 12.32
C PRO A 47 0.09 15.64 13.02
N ARG A 48 1.36 15.96 13.28
CA ARG A 48 2.29 15.08 14.06
C ARG A 48 2.02 15.11 15.56
N LYS A 49 1.39 16.17 16.06
CA LYS A 49 0.98 16.28 17.47
C LYS A 49 -0.41 15.70 17.64
N LEU A 50 -0.51 14.57 18.32
CA LEU A 50 -1.74 13.79 18.47
C LEU A 50 -2.04 13.52 19.95
N PRO A 51 -3.31 13.50 20.38
CA PRO A 51 -3.67 13.11 21.75
C PRO A 51 -3.43 11.62 22.00
N ARG A 52 -3.13 11.25 23.25
CA ARG A 52 -2.93 9.83 23.63
C ARG A 52 -4.23 9.02 23.62
N GLY A 53 -5.32 9.57 24.11
CA GLY A 53 -6.55 8.83 24.42
C GLY A 53 -7.67 8.96 23.37
N ARG A 54 -7.65 9.96 22.51
CA ARG A 54 -8.72 10.23 21.53
C ARG A 54 -8.20 10.31 20.11
N PHE A 55 -9.03 9.86 19.17
CA PHE A 55 -8.72 9.97 17.73
C PHE A 55 -9.04 11.38 17.22
N VAL A 56 -8.13 11.95 16.47
CA VAL A 56 -8.30 13.24 15.78
C VAL A 56 -8.10 13.05 14.27
N PRO A 57 -8.73 13.91 13.44
CA PRO A 57 -8.54 13.88 11.99
C PRO A 57 -7.05 13.93 11.61
N LEU A 58 -6.68 13.14 10.63
CA LEU A 58 -5.34 12.98 10.10
C LEU A 58 -5.40 13.07 8.58
N GLU A 59 -4.32 13.55 7.96
CA GLU A 59 -3.98 13.38 6.57
C GLU A 59 -2.77 12.44 6.51
N PHE A 60 -2.85 11.42 5.67
CA PHE A 60 -1.81 10.40 5.51
C PHE A 60 -1.27 10.45 4.10
N GLU A 61 0.04 10.51 3.97
CA GLU A 61 0.76 10.39 2.71
C GLU A 61 1.55 9.08 2.70
N GLY A 62 1.53 8.40 1.57
CA GLY A 62 2.31 7.19 1.35
C GLY A 62 2.89 7.17 -0.04
N HIS A 63 4.14 6.71 -0.16
CA HIS A 63 4.75 6.47 -1.46
C HIS A 63 5.56 5.19 -1.44
N ALA A 64 5.60 4.51 -2.58
CA ALA A 64 6.48 3.38 -2.82
C ALA A 64 7.02 3.43 -4.25
N SER A 65 8.26 2.98 -4.43
CA SER A 65 8.86 2.77 -5.75
C SER A 65 9.50 1.40 -5.84
N ILE A 66 9.39 0.80 -7.02
CA ILE A 66 9.92 -0.52 -7.34
C ILE A 66 10.79 -0.36 -8.59
N THR A 67 12.07 -0.71 -8.47
CA THR A 67 13.03 -0.64 -9.57
C THR A 67 13.86 -1.92 -9.63
N SER A 68 14.50 -2.18 -10.77
CA SER A 68 15.50 -3.26 -10.92
C SER A 68 16.91 -2.71 -10.83
N LYS A 69 17.84 -3.46 -10.21
CA LYS A 69 19.26 -3.07 -10.07
C LYS A 69 19.95 -2.89 -11.40
N ASP A 70 19.60 -3.70 -12.39
CA ASP A 70 20.16 -3.69 -13.75
C ASP A 70 19.46 -2.71 -14.71
N GLY A 71 18.48 -1.93 -14.22
CA GLY A 71 17.70 -1.01 -15.04
C GLY A 71 16.64 -1.66 -15.92
N SER A 72 16.46 -2.98 -15.85
CA SER A 72 15.38 -3.67 -16.55
C SER A 72 14.01 -3.33 -15.93
N ARG A 73 12.93 -3.67 -16.64
CA ARG A 73 11.59 -3.57 -16.09
C ARG A 73 11.45 -4.46 -14.82
N PRO A 74 10.97 -3.93 -13.70
CA PRO A 74 10.72 -4.74 -12.52
C PRO A 74 9.73 -5.88 -12.80
N VAL A 75 9.85 -6.97 -12.06
CA VAL A 75 8.84 -8.04 -12.08
C VAL A 75 7.48 -7.44 -11.71
N PRO A 76 6.37 -7.83 -12.39
CA PRO A 76 5.05 -7.29 -12.09
C PRO A 76 4.61 -7.59 -10.65
N LEU A 77 4.15 -6.54 -9.96
CA LEU A 77 3.52 -6.67 -8.65
C LEU A 77 2.11 -7.24 -8.82
N ARG A 78 1.80 -8.32 -8.12
CA ARG A 78 0.49 -8.99 -8.14
C ARG A 78 -0.40 -8.57 -6.98
N GLN A 79 0.18 -8.39 -5.82
CA GLN A 79 -0.58 -8.04 -4.63
C GLN A 79 0.23 -7.11 -3.73
N LEU A 80 -0.45 -6.11 -3.20
CA LEU A 80 0.04 -5.25 -2.12
C LEU A 80 -0.89 -5.38 -0.91
N ILE A 81 -0.33 -5.75 0.22
CA ILE A 81 -1.01 -5.73 1.51
C ILE A 81 -0.39 -4.64 2.36
N VAL A 82 -1.23 -3.77 2.93
CA VAL A 82 -0.79 -2.71 3.83
C VAL A 82 -1.51 -2.84 5.17
N ASP A 83 -0.74 -3.00 6.23
CA ASP A 83 -1.23 -3.02 7.61
C ASP A 83 -0.97 -1.66 8.27
N PHE A 84 -2.00 -1.08 8.88
CA PHE A 84 -1.97 0.22 9.55
C PHE A 84 -2.03 0.08 11.06
N ASP A 85 -1.24 0.91 11.75
CA ASP A 85 -1.10 0.96 13.20
C ASP A 85 -2.44 0.87 13.95
N ARG A 86 -2.39 0.27 15.15
CA ARG A 86 -3.54 0.20 16.08
C ARG A 86 -4.05 1.58 16.50
N ASP A 87 -3.23 2.60 16.44
CA ASP A 87 -3.58 3.99 16.74
C ASP A 87 -4.17 4.73 15.54
N GLY A 88 -4.22 4.09 14.36
CA GLY A 88 -4.98 4.54 13.20
C GLY A 88 -6.46 4.14 13.29
N ARG A 89 -7.34 4.92 12.68
CA ARG A 89 -8.77 4.64 12.57
C ARG A 89 -9.33 5.08 11.23
N ILE A 90 -10.01 4.15 10.54
CA ILE A 90 -10.76 4.42 9.31
C ILE A 90 -12.26 4.49 9.65
N SER A 91 -12.97 5.48 9.13
CA SER A 91 -14.40 5.70 9.35
C SER A 91 -15.10 6.00 8.03
N VAL A 92 -16.00 5.12 7.63
CA VAL A 92 -16.77 5.21 6.37
C VAL A 92 -18.23 5.63 6.59
N LYS A 93 -18.68 5.70 7.86
CA LYS A 93 -20.08 5.98 8.18
C LYS A 93 -20.50 7.36 7.69
N GLY A 94 -21.53 7.40 6.83
CA GLY A 94 -22.07 8.63 6.26
C GLY A 94 -21.35 9.16 5.03
N LEU A 95 -20.34 8.45 4.53
CA LEU A 95 -19.73 8.72 3.23
C LEU A 95 -20.48 7.98 2.13
N PRO A 96 -20.77 8.62 0.98
CA PRO A 96 -21.19 7.92 -0.23
C PRO A 96 -20.16 6.89 -0.67
N THR A 97 -20.59 5.90 -1.44
CA THR A 97 -19.71 4.89 -2.02
C THR A 97 -19.64 5.03 -3.54
N CYS A 98 -18.50 4.64 -4.11
CA CYS A 98 -18.30 4.55 -5.55
C CYS A 98 -18.09 3.08 -5.94
N PRO A 99 -19.08 2.41 -6.58
CA PRO A 99 -18.89 1.04 -7.08
C PRO A 99 -17.85 1.02 -8.22
N PRO A 100 -16.91 0.04 -8.25
CA PRO A 100 -15.91 -0.07 -9.33
C PRO A 100 -16.54 -0.11 -10.73
N ALA A 101 -17.64 -0.82 -10.91
CA ALA A 101 -18.33 -0.93 -12.20
C ALA A 101 -18.80 0.42 -12.76
N ARG A 102 -19.08 1.41 -11.90
CA ARG A 102 -19.53 2.74 -12.32
C ARG A 102 -18.42 3.55 -13.02
N ILE A 103 -17.17 3.26 -12.70
CA ILE A 103 -15.99 4.01 -13.17
C ILE A 103 -14.99 3.15 -13.94
N ALA A 104 -15.33 1.90 -14.25
CA ALA A 104 -14.44 0.92 -14.89
C ALA A 104 -13.89 1.38 -16.26
N ASN A 105 -14.65 2.21 -16.99
CA ASN A 105 -14.26 2.74 -18.30
C ASN A 105 -14.15 4.26 -18.32
N ALA A 106 -14.21 4.90 -17.15
CA ALA A 106 -14.19 6.36 -17.05
C ALA A 106 -12.75 6.89 -17.07
N THR A 107 -12.55 8.05 -17.67
CA THR A 107 -11.35 8.85 -17.46
C THR A 107 -11.28 9.29 -15.99
N VAL A 108 -10.11 9.78 -15.55
CA VAL A 108 -9.97 10.28 -14.18
C VAL A 108 -10.94 11.42 -13.89
N ALA A 109 -11.14 12.35 -14.84
CA ALA A 109 -12.06 13.48 -14.69
C ALA A 109 -13.51 13.02 -14.56
N GLU A 110 -13.96 12.09 -15.41
CA GLU A 110 -15.32 11.52 -15.36
C GLU A 110 -15.54 10.73 -14.06
N ALA A 111 -14.60 9.88 -13.65
CA ALA A 111 -14.68 9.14 -12.40
C ALA A 111 -14.83 10.06 -11.18
N ARG A 112 -14.04 11.15 -11.13
CA ARG A 112 -14.14 12.17 -10.08
C ARG A 112 -15.50 12.90 -10.10
N GLN A 113 -16.05 13.17 -11.27
CA GLN A 113 -17.36 13.77 -11.39
C GLN A 113 -18.47 12.81 -10.95
N LEU A 114 -18.46 11.55 -11.46
CA LEU A 114 -19.47 10.53 -11.16
C LEU A 114 -19.53 10.17 -9.68
N CYS A 115 -18.38 10.19 -9.00
CA CYS A 115 -18.25 9.74 -7.61
C CYS A 115 -17.69 10.81 -6.66
N ARG A 116 -17.92 12.10 -6.96
CA ARG A 116 -17.36 13.26 -6.21
C ARG A 116 -17.51 13.16 -4.70
N GLY A 117 -18.68 12.70 -4.22
CA GLY A 117 -18.96 12.56 -2.80
C GLY A 117 -18.17 11.47 -2.10
N ALA A 118 -17.67 10.48 -2.86
CA ALA A 118 -16.95 9.31 -2.36
C ALA A 118 -15.42 9.48 -2.37
N ILE A 119 -14.86 10.56 -2.92
CA ILE A 119 -13.41 10.79 -2.96
C ILE A 119 -12.89 10.91 -1.54
N VAL A 120 -11.88 10.10 -1.19
CA VAL A 120 -11.21 10.09 0.11
C VAL A 120 -9.70 10.31 0.03
N GLY A 121 -9.15 10.29 -1.18
CA GLY A 121 -7.74 10.55 -1.42
C GLY A 121 -7.43 10.69 -2.90
N GLU A 122 -6.21 11.14 -3.18
CA GLU A 122 -5.68 11.32 -4.53
C GLU A 122 -4.17 11.05 -4.56
N GLY A 123 -3.59 11.00 -5.74
CA GLY A 123 -2.17 10.78 -5.91
C GLY A 123 -1.79 10.54 -7.37
N GLU A 124 -0.72 9.79 -7.56
CA GLU A 124 -0.21 9.39 -8.87
C GLU A 124 0.26 7.94 -8.86
N VAL A 125 0.13 7.28 -9.99
CA VAL A 125 0.68 5.95 -10.22
C VAL A 125 1.52 5.95 -11.50
N ARG A 126 2.70 5.31 -11.45
CA ARG A 126 3.60 5.14 -12.59
C ARG A 126 3.84 3.66 -12.87
N ALA A 127 3.98 3.34 -14.14
CA ALA A 127 4.26 1.99 -14.61
C ALA A 127 5.33 2.01 -15.70
N GLN A 128 6.22 1.03 -15.68
CA GLN A 128 7.14 0.77 -16.78
C GLN A 128 6.56 -0.30 -17.70
N ILE A 129 6.51 -0.01 -18.99
CA ILE A 129 5.95 -0.88 -20.04
C ILE A 129 7.06 -1.26 -20.99
N ALA A 130 7.26 -2.56 -21.22
CA ALA A 130 8.22 -3.07 -22.19
C ALA A 130 7.62 -2.97 -23.60
N LEU A 131 8.23 -2.13 -24.43
CA LEU A 131 7.93 -2.00 -25.86
C LEU A 131 9.09 -2.55 -26.68
N THR A 132 8.87 -2.78 -27.96
CA THR A 132 9.92 -3.21 -28.90
C THR A 132 11.05 -2.17 -29.04
N THR A 133 10.77 -0.91 -28.74
CA THR A 133 11.71 0.21 -28.78
C THR A 133 12.42 0.46 -27.45
N GLY A 134 12.11 -0.28 -26.38
CA GLY A 134 12.67 -0.10 -25.05
C GLY A 134 11.60 0.05 -23.96
N LEU A 135 12.00 0.55 -22.80
CA LEU A 135 11.08 0.79 -21.68
C LEU A 135 10.39 2.14 -21.88
N PHE A 136 9.07 2.12 -21.74
CA PHE A 136 8.23 3.31 -21.71
C PHE A 136 7.69 3.53 -20.29
N GLU A 137 7.82 4.74 -19.75
CA GLU A 137 7.22 5.09 -18.46
C GLU A 137 5.87 5.78 -18.69
N ALA A 138 4.82 5.14 -18.23
CA ALA A 138 3.46 5.66 -18.23
C ALA A 138 3.10 6.19 -16.86
N SER A 139 2.33 7.27 -16.79
CA SER A 139 1.76 7.79 -15.54
C SER A 139 0.27 8.06 -15.64
N SER A 140 -0.41 8.04 -14.50
CA SER A 140 -1.81 8.42 -14.38
C SER A 140 -2.07 9.05 -13.01
N PRO A 141 -2.88 10.11 -12.94
CA PRO A 141 -3.44 10.52 -11.67
C PRO A 141 -4.20 9.35 -11.02
N LEU A 142 -4.02 9.19 -9.72
CA LEU A 142 -4.73 8.22 -8.91
C LEU A 142 -5.84 8.91 -8.13
N THR A 143 -7.03 8.33 -8.10
CA THR A 143 -8.12 8.78 -7.21
C THR A 143 -8.55 7.62 -6.33
N VAL A 144 -8.63 7.87 -5.02
CA VAL A 144 -9.11 6.88 -4.05
C VAL A 144 -10.51 7.24 -3.61
N PHE A 145 -11.44 6.31 -3.80
CA PHE A 145 -12.84 6.45 -3.40
C PHE A 145 -13.16 5.56 -2.21
N ASN A 146 -14.11 5.99 -1.37
CA ASN A 146 -14.80 5.10 -0.47
C ASN A 146 -15.62 4.11 -1.29
N GLY A 147 -15.31 2.83 -1.19
CA GLY A 147 -15.98 1.75 -1.94
C GLY A 147 -17.25 1.23 -1.25
N PRO A 148 -18.09 0.47 -1.96
CA PRO A 148 -19.16 -0.28 -1.35
C PRO A 148 -18.59 -1.37 -0.43
N PRO A 149 -19.34 -1.82 0.58
CA PRO A 149 -18.90 -2.94 1.41
C PRO A 149 -18.67 -4.20 0.56
N LEU A 150 -17.54 -4.87 0.78
CA LEU A 150 -17.20 -6.16 0.20
C LEU A 150 -17.31 -7.23 1.29
N GLU A 151 -18.21 -8.20 1.10
CA GLU A 151 -18.48 -9.24 2.11
C GLU A 151 -18.74 -8.67 3.52
N GLY A 152 -19.48 -7.55 3.59
CA GLY A 152 -19.77 -6.83 4.84
C GLY A 152 -18.61 -6.01 5.42
N ARG A 153 -17.44 -5.99 4.79
CA ARG A 153 -16.26 -5.21 5.18
C ARG A 153 -16.20 -3.88 4.42
N PRO A 154 -15.76 -2.78 5.05
CA PRO A 154 -15.45 -1.55 4.32
C PRO A 154 -14.44 -1.80 3.20
N SER A 155 -14.50 -1.00 2.15
CA SER A 155 -13.51 -1.04 1.08
C SER A 155 -13.13 0.37 0.62
N ALA A 156 -11.99 0.49 -0.04
CA ALA A 156 -11.66 1.59 -0.92
C ALA A 156 -11.72 1.13 -2.37
N VAL A 157 -11.76 2.06 -3.32
CA VAL A 157 -11.59 1.79 -4.75
C VAL A 157 -10.52 2.74 -5.27
N LEU A 158 -9.46 2.16 -5.83
CA LEU A 158 -8.39 2.90 -6.47
C LEU A 158 -8.68 3.00 -7.97
N HIS A 159 -8.71 4.21 -8.51
CA HIS A 159 -8.98 4.46 -9.91
C HIS A 159 -7.80 5.19 -10.57
N ALA A 160 -7.33 4.64 -11.69
CA ALA A 160 -6.33 5.23 -12.56
C ALA A 160 -6.73 5.00 -14.03
N HIS A 161 -6.35 5.92 -14.91
CA HIS A 161 -6.64 5.85 -16.33
C HIS A 161 -5.41 6.28 -17.12
N PHE A 162 -4.69 5.30 -17.66
CA PHE A 162 -3.55 5.52 -18.53
C PHE A 162 -4.06 5.76 -19.95
N THR A 163 -3.42 6.69 -20.67
CA THR A 163 -3.72 7.01 -22.07
C THR A 163 -2.63 6.54 -23.02
N GLU A 164 -1.42 6.36 -22.54
CA GLU A 164 -0.24 5.96 -23.31
C GLU A 164 0.45 4.75 -22.66
N PRO A 165 1.08 3.89 -23.48
CA PRO A 165 1.09 3.81 -24.94
C PRO A 165 -0.22 3.26 -25.52
N GLY A 166 -1.18 2.95 -24.70
CA GLY A 166 -2.53 2.51 -25.02
C GLY A 166 -3.46 2.78 -23.84
N THR A 167 -4.74 2.99 -24.12
CA THR A 167 -5.72 3.29 -23.08
C THR A 167 -6.00 2.08 -22.19
N GLN A 168 -5.81 2.25 -20.88
CA GLN A 168 -6.17 1.24 -19.87
C GLN A 168 -6.70 1.91 -18.61
N THR A 169 -7.88 1.48 -18.16
CA THR A 169 -8.52 1.96 -16.94
C THR A 169 -8.48 0.90 -15.87
N PHE A 170 -8.15 1.31 -14.67
CA PHE A 170 -8.18 0.48 -13.46
C PHE A 170 -9.19 1.04 -12.47
N ALA A 171 -10.05 0.18 -11.94
CA ALA A 171 -10.95 0.47 -10.83
C ALA A 171 -10.86 -0.69 -9.83
N ILE A 172 -9.81 -0.66 -9.01
CA ILE A 172 -9.39 -1.78 -8.15
C ILE A 172 -10.05 -1.66 -6.79
N PRO A 173 -10.92 -2.61 -6.39
CA PRO A 173 -11.45 -2.65 -5.04
C PRO A 173 -10.39 -3.13 -4.06
N ALA A 174 -10.31 -2.48 -2.92
CA ALA A 174 -9.38 -2.76 -1.84
C ALA A 174 -10.16 -2.99 -0.53
N PRO A 175 -10.43 -4.24 -0.14
CA PRO A 175 -11.10 -4.55 1.11
C PRO A 175 -10.26 -4.08 2.31
N ILE A 176 -10.96 -3.59 3.34
CA ILE A 176 -10.37 -3.10 4.59
C ILE A 176 -10.79 -4.04 5.72
N GLU A 177 -9.87 -4.88 6.15
CA GLU A 177 -10.10 -5.84 7.21
C GLU A 177 -9.71 -5.26 8.57
N ARG A 178 -10.49 -5.58 9.61
CA ARG A 178 -10.09 -5.31 10.98
C ARG A 178 -9.14 -6.38 11.49
N ARG A 179 -8.03 -5.91 12.09
CA ARG A 179 -7.02 -6.77 12.72
C ARG A 179 -6.99 -6.52 14.23
N ARG A 180 -6.37 -7.44 14.95
CA ARG A 180 -6.06 -7.32 16.38
C ARG A 180 -4.56 -7.32 16.59
N GLY A 181 -4.07 -6.66 17.63
CA GLY A 181 -2.65 -6.60 17.98
C GLY A 181 -2.04 -5.25 17.62
N GLU A 182 -0.85 -5.26 17.06
CA GLU A 182 -0.08 -4.07 16.69
C GLU A 182 -0.75 -3.26 15.57
N TYR A 183 -1.37 -3.94 14.62
CA TYR A 183 -2.07 -3.33 13.49
C TYR A 183 -3.59 -3.47 13.66
N ARG A 184 -4.32 -2.41 13.30
CA ARG A 184 -5.79 -2.37 13.41
C ARG A 184 -6.49 -2.68 12.10
N TYR A 185 -5.91 -2.29 10.98
CA TYR A 185 -6.50 -2.49 9.67
C TYR A 185 -5.50 -3.07 8.71
N ARG A 186 -5.99 -3.93 7.85
CA ARG A 186 -5.31 -4.45 6.66
C ARG A 186 -6.07 -4.02 5.43
N VAL A 187 -5.37 -3.46 4.46
CA VAL A 187 -5.87 -3.16 3.12
C VAL A 187 -5.15 -4.09 2.16
N THR A 188 -5.91 -4.79 1.32
CA THR A 188 -5.36 -5.69 0.30
C THR A 188 -5.72 -5.14 -1.08
N LEU A 189 -4.71 -5.02 -1.94
CA LEU A 189 -4.87 -4.66 -3.35
C LEU A 189 -4.37 -5.83 -4.20
N ASP A 190 -5.25 -6.43 -4.98
CA ASP A 190 -4.90 -7.37 -6.03
C ASP A 190 -4.77 -6.58 -7.34
N LEU A 191 -3.58 -6.57 -7.91
CA LEU A 191 -3.27 -5.76 -9.08
C LEU A 191 -3.47 -6.61 -10.35
N PRO A 192 -4.35 -6.17 -11.25
CA PRO A 192 -4.49 -6.81 -12.56
C PRO A 192 -3.26 -6.54 -13.43
N PRO A 193 -3.04 -7.36 -14.48
CA PRO A 193 -1.96 -7.14 -15.42
C PRO A 193 -2.01 -5.75 -16.07
N ILE A 194 -0.88 -5.06 -16.10
CA ILE A 194 -0.71 -3.77 -16.79
C ILE A 194 -0.25 -4.06 -18.21
N ALA A 195 -0.86 -3.41 -19.22
CA ALA A 195 -0.54 -3.58 -20.63
C ALA A 195 -0.45 -5.06 -21.05
N ALA A 196 -1.48 -5.85 -20.68
CA ALA A 196 -1.54 -7.30 -20.95
C ALA A 196 -0.32 -8.10 -20.43
N GLY A 197 0.30 -7.66 -19.33
CA GLY A 197 1.49 -8.29 -18.73
C GLY A 197 2.83 -7.70 -19.18
N LEU A 198 2.82 -6.78 -20.11
CA LEU A 198 4.03 -6.07 -20.57
C LEU A 198 4.42 -4.92 -19.61
N GLY A 199 3.56 -4.57 -18.66
CA GLY A 199 3.77 -3.46 -17.73
C GLY A 199 4.01 -3.93 -16.29
N SER A 200 4.73 -3.09 -15.53
CA SER A 200 4.97 -3.27 -14.09
C SER A 200 4.77 -1.96 -13.37
N LEU A 201 4.13 -1.98 -12.21
CA LEU A 201 4.07 -0.83 -11.33
C LEU A 201 5.49 -0.42 -10.91
N SER A 202 5.87 0.83 -11.18
CA SER A 202 7.17 1.39 -10.83
C SER A 202 7.09 2.37 -9.66
N ALA A 203 5.97 3.07 -9.49
CA ALA A 203 5.75 3.93 -8.33
C ALA A 203 4.26 4.13 -8.04
N ILE A 204 3.97 4.42 -6.79
CA ILE A 204 2.67 4.88 -6.30
C ILE A 204 2.88 5.96 -5.26
N GLU A 205 2.16 7.05 -5.39
CA GLU A 205 2.05 8.13 -4.40
C GLU A 205 0.58 8.32 -4.09
N VAL A 206 0.24 8.47 -2.82
CA VAL A 206 -1.16 8.61 -2.38
C VAL A 206 -1.26 9.49 -1.16
N GLU A 207 -2.22 10.40 -1.17
CA GLU A 207 -2.64 11.19 -0.02
C GLU A 207 -4.08 10.80 0.34
N ILE A 208 -4.31 10.47 1.60
CA ILE A 208 -5.63 10.06 2.13
C ILE A 208 -6.02 11.02 3.26
N GLY A 209 -7.10 11.79 3.04
CA GLY A 209 -7.52 12.76 4.06
C GLY A 209 -8.85 13.41 3.71
N ARG A 210 -9.99 12.82 4.10
CA ARG A 210 -11.32 13.39 3.86
C ARG A 210 -11.98 13.79 5.17
N ARG A 211 -12.31 15.09 5.31
CA ARG A 211 -13.17 15.61 6.40
C ARG A 211 -14.59 15.83 5.85
N TYR A 212 -15.60 15.45 6.61
CA TYR A 212 -17.00 15.56 6.21
C TYR A 212 -17.91 15.76 7.41
N ARG A 213 -19.20 16.07 7.15
CA ARG A 213 -20.25 16.18 8.18
C ARG A 213 -21.24 15.03 8.01
N PHE A 214 -21.61 14.42 9.11
CA PHE A 214 -22.66 13.41 9.16
C PHE A 214 -23.39 13.49 10.50
N GLU A 215 -24.73 13.54 10.46
CA GLU A 215 -25.59 13.73 11.65
C GLU A 215 -25.15 14.95 12.50
N GLY A 216 -24.89 16.08 11.85
CA GLY A 216 -24.44 17.32 12.51
C GLY A 216 -23.00 17.30 13.07
N LYS A 217 -22.31 16.17 13.08
CA LYS A 217 -20.96 16.01 13.64
C LYS A 217 -19.89 16.07 12.55
N ARG A 218 -18.76 16.72 12.87
CA ARG A 218 -17.54 16.65 12.04
C ARG A 218 -16.91 15.27 12.16
N ARG A 219 -16.58 14.66 11.03
CA ARG A 219 -15.94 13.34 10.92
C ARG A 219 -14.75 13.42 9.97
N SER A 220 -13.88 12.43 10.04
CA SER A 220 -12.78 12.23 9.09
C SER A 220 -12.76 10.79 8.63
N TYR A 221 -12.40 10.56 7.36
CA TYR A 221 -12.19 9.21 6.82
C TYR A 221 -11.04 8.50 7.54
N VAL A 222 -9.91 9.20 7.73
CA VAL A 222 -8.79 8.72 8.54
C VAL A 222 -8.60 9.61 9.77
N SER A 223 -8.25 9.01 10.88
CA SER A 223 -7.94 9.67 12.13
C SER A 223 -6.91 8.84 12.91
N ALA A 224 -6.14 9.48 13.78
CA ALA A 224 -5.19 8.77 14.63
C ALA A 224 -5.13 9.37 16.03
N ARG A 225 -4.49 8.62 16.92
CA ARG A 225 -4.00 9.03 18.24
C ARG A 225 -2.53 8.63 18.36
N CYS A 226 -1.86 9.00 19.44
CA CYS A 226 -0.45 8.72 19.68
C CYS A 226 -0.28 8.08 21.06
N SER A 227 -0.46 6.76 21.19
CA SER A 227 -0.40 6.11 22.50
C SER A 227 1.02 5.78 22.97
N ASP A 228 1.93 5.48 22.03
CA ASP A 228 3.31 5.05 22.30
C ASP A 228 4.39 5.84 21.56
N ASN A 229 4.04 7.04 21.05
CA ASN A 229 4.88 7.95 20.29
C ASN A 229 5.29 7.46 18.88
N LEU A 230 4.68 6.39 18.39
CA LEU A 230 4.98 5.81 17.08
C LEU A 230 3.69 5.52 16.32
N LEU A 231 3.74 5.70 15.00
CA LEU A 231 2.76 5.15 14.06
C LEU A 231 3.51 4.26 13.08
N ARG A 232 3.06 3.02 12.95
CA ARG A 232 3.69 1.98 12.13
C ARG A 232 2.82 1.62 10.96
N THR A 233 3.44 1.38 9.84
CA THR A 233 2.79 0.81 8.65
C THR A 233 3.66 -0.33 8.17
N HIS A 234 3.07 -1.49 7.88
CA HIS A 234 3.77 -2.63 7.32
C HIS A 234 3.22 -2.90 5.92
N GLY A 235 4.10 -3.11 4.96
CA GLY A 235 3.77 -3.45 3.58
C GLY A 235 4.30 -4.83 3.22
N ARG A 236 3.49 -5.64 2.55
CA ARG A 236 3.90 -6.88 1.89
C ARG A 236 3.61 -6.76 0.41
N PHE A 237 4.64 -6.95 -0.40
CA PHE A 237 4.62 -6.88 -1.85
C PHE A 237 4.88 -8.27 -2.41
N SER A 238 3.90 -8.82 -3.14
CA SER A 238 4.00 -10.16 -3.75
C SER A 238 4.07 -10.00 -5.27
N PHE A 239 5.13 -10.52 -5.87
CA PHE A 239 5.44 -10.39 -7.29
C PHE A 239 5.03 -11.63 -8.09
N GLU A 240 4.99 -11.49 -9.42
CA GLU A 240 4.55 -12.54 -10.34
C GLU A 240 5.45 -13.78 -10.33
N ASP A 241 6.75 -13.59 -10.12
CA ASP A 241 7.75 -14.67 -10.03
C ASP A 241 7.78 -15.40 -8.69
N GLY A 242 6.89 -15.04 -7.76
CA GLY A 242 6.84 -15.59 -6.41
C GLY A 242 7.69 -14.84 -5.39
N THR A 243 8.48 -13.86 -5.80
CA THR A 243 9.21 -12.98 -4.86
C THR A 243 8.25 -12.27 -3.92
N VAL A 244 8.58 -12.23 -2.65
CA VAL A 244 7.82 -11.50 -1.61
C VAL A 244 8.78 -10.57 -0.87
N ILE A 245 8.42 -9.30 -0.79
CA ILE A 245 9.16 -8.28 -0.05
C ILE A 245 8.28 -7.74 1.06
N ASP A 246 8.74 -7.83 2.29
CA ASP A 246 8.11 -7.23 3.47
C ASP A 246 8.92 -6.01 3.92
N GLY A 247 8.23 -4.94 4.28
CA GLY A 247 8.86 -3.71 4.76
C GLY A 247 7.98 -2.99 5.78
N ALA A 248 8.60 -2.33 6.75
CA ALA A 248 7.89 -1.51 7.73
C ALA A 248 8.42 -0.08 7.72
N VAL A 249 7.49 0.87 7.78
CA VAL A 249 7.75 2.30 7.96
C VAL A 249 7.26 2.70 9.33
N THR A 250 8.11 3.37 10.10
CA THR A 250 7.75 3.87 11.43
C THR A 250 7.96 5.37 11.47
N LYS A 251 6.96 6.11 11.93
CA LYS A 251 7.01 7.57 12.07
C LYS A 251 6.73 7.98 13.51
N PHE A 252 7.47 8.98 13.97
CA PHE A 252 7.23 9.56 15.30
C PHE A 252 5.98 10.42 15.29
N CYS A 253 5.15 10.23 16.31
CA CYS A 253 4.10 11.16 16.69
C CYS A 253 4.43 11.77 18.06
N TYR A 254 4.02 13.00 18.27
CA TYR A 254 4.23 13.71 19.54
C TYR A 254 2.92 13.69 20.34
N ALA A 255 2.95 12.98 21.47
CA ALA A 255 1.77 12.89 22.30
C ALA A 255 1.47 14.24 22.98
N LEU A 256 0.28 14.78 22.73
CA LEU A 256 -0.23 15.93 23.48
C LEU A 256 -0.51 15.51 24.93
N PRO A 257 -0.25 16.38 25.92
CA PRO A 257 -0.65 16.11 27.28
C PRO A 257 -2.16 15.84 27.37
N PRO A 258 -2.63 15.07 28.35
CA PRO A 258 -4.06 14.93 28.61
C PRO A 258 -4.64 16.32 28.90
N GLY A 259 -5.64 16.73 28.11
CA GLY A 259 -6.41 17.94 28.33
C GLY A 259 -7.56 17.68 29.29
#